data_c27cce5a5e2c4afbaeae3a1e183133c6
#
_entry.id   c27cce5a5e2c4afbaeae3a1e183133c6
#
_cell.length_a   1.000
_cell.length_b   1.000
_cell.length_c   1.000
_cell.angle_alpha   90.00
_cell.angle_beta   90.00
_cell.angle_gamma   90.00
#
_symmetry.space_group_name_H-M   'P 1'
#
loop_
_entity.id
_entity.type
_entity.pdbx_description
1 polymer ?
#
loop_
_entity_poly.entity_id
_entity_poly.type
_entity_poly.pdbx_seq_one_letter_code
_entity_poly.pdbx_strand_id
1 'polypeptide(L)'
;ALRRSAALRTRRVGIRARTTTLRAAPDEWALPPGWAKALEEEVASDRHRQLRAFVEAERAKHEVYPPPGDTLAALRAVDLDNVEVVIVGQDPYHGPGQAHGLCFSVRDLSTCIFPPSLRNVLREASRTTEDWPEHPDPAKRGDLSRWASSQGVLLLNSVLTVRRGAANSHANQGWEAFTDAVVKA
;
A
#
# COMPACT_ATOMS: atom_id res chain seq x y z
N ALA A 1 12.74 -47.11 -61.21
CA ALA A 1 13.05 -46.72 -59.87
C ALA A 1 13.13 -45.19 -59.78
N LEU A 2 12.03 -44.55 -59.40
CA LEU A 2 11.95 -43.10 -59.22
C LEU A 2 11.99 -42.72 -57.72
N ARG A 3 13.07 -42.06 -57.35
CA ARG A 3 13.18 -41.42 -56.01
C ARG A 3 12.40 -40.12 -56.00
N ARG A 4 11.36 -40.03 -55.18
CA ARG A 4 10.69 -38.77 -54.86
C ARG A 4 11.35 -38.06 -53.69
N SER A 5 11.98 -36.91 -53.96
CA SER A 5 12.52 -35.99 -52.94
C SER A 5 11.36 -35.25 -52.26
N ALA A 6 11.23 -35.39 -50.94
CA ALA A 6 10.28 -34.63 -50.14
C ALA A 6 11.00 -33.39 -49.63
N ALA A 7 10.56 -32.24 -50.11
CA ALA A 7 11.03 -30.94 -49.62
C ALA A 7 10.34 -30.60 -48.27
N LEU A 8 11.14 -30.57 -47.19
CA LEU A 8 10.68 -30.03 -45.89
C LEU A 8 10.47 -28.52 -46.01
N ARG A 9 9.22 -28.11 -45.92
CA ARG A 9 8.86 -26.69 -45.72
C ARG A 9 9.03 -26.36 -44.23
N THR A 10 10.08 -25.66 -43.85
CA THR A 10 10.25 -25.04 -42.54
C THR A 10 9.33 -23.84 -42.42
N ARG A 11 8.25 -23.96 -41.62
CA ARG A 11 7.44 -22.82 -41.21
C ARG A 11 8.25 -22.00 -40.19
N ARG A 12 8.70 -20.80 -40.59
CA ARG A 12 9.20 -19.80 -39.66
C ARG A 12 8.01 -19.33 -38.80
N VAL A 13 7.99 -19.74 -37.55
CA VAL A 13 7.11 -19.16 -36.52
C VAL A 13 7.70 -17.79 -36.15
N GLY A 14 7.06 -16.74 -36.63
CA GLY A 14 7.44 -15.39 -36.26
C GLY A 14 7.03 -15.14 -34.80
N ILE A 15 7.99 -15.15 -33.88
CA ILE A 15 7.81 -14.71 -32.52
C ILE A 15 7.69 -13.18 -32.58
N ARG A 16 6.45 -12.67 -32.56
CA ARG A 16 6.20 -11.25 -32.25
C ARG A 16 6.59 -11.01 -30.80
N ALA A 17 7.69 -10.32 -30.59
CA ALA A 17 8.02 -9.77 -29.29
C ALA A 17 6.87 -8.86 -28.86
N ARG A 18 6.10 -9.29 -27.86
CA ARG A 18 5.18 -8.40 -27.16
C ARG A 18 6.04 -7.43 -26.37
N THR A 19 6.16 -6.20 -26.87
CA THR A 19 6.68 -5.08 -26.10
C THR A 19 5.72 -4.86 -24.94
N THR A 20 6.01 -5.46 -23.80
CA THR A 20 5.33 -5.13 -22.55
C THR A 20 5.78 -3.70 -22.21
N THR A 21 4.95 -2.72 -22.51
CA THR A 21 5.11 -1.36 -22.02
C THR A 21 5.10 -1.48 -20.49
N LEU A 22 6.24 -1.33 -19.85
CA LEU A 22 6.35 -1.17 -18.41
C LEU A 22 5.47 0.03 -18.05
N ARG A 23 4.31 -0.25 -17.47
CA ARG A 23 3.46 0.79 -16.91
C ARG A 23 4.30 1.48 -15.84
N ALA A 24 4.57 2.77 -16.04
CA ALA A 24 5.29 3.56 -15.05
C ALA A 24 4.64 3.30 -13.67
N ALA A 25 5.46 3.07 -12.65
CA ALA A 25 4.96 2.96 -11.30
C ALA A 25 4.09 4.20 -11.00
N PRO A 26 2.93 4.04 -10.36
CA PRO A 26 2.09 5.17 -10.00
C PRO A 26 2.95 6.15 -9.18
N ASP A 27 2.75 7.46 -9.44
CA ASP A 27 3.40 8.50 -8.63
C ASP A 27 3.10 8.22 -7.15
N GLU A 28 4.13 8.10 -6.35
CA GLU A 28 4.03 7.82 -4.91
C GLU A 28 3.07 8.78 -4.20
N TRP A 29 3.00 10.03 -4.68
CA TRP A 29 2.26 11.14 -4.08
C TRP A 29 0.91 11.42 -4.76
N ALA A 30 0.52 10.61 -5.74
CA ALA A 30 -0.76 10.77 -6.41
C ALA A 30 -1.94 10.49 -5.47
N LEU A 31 -2.82 11.48 -5.33
CA LEU A 31 -4.05 11.42 -4.55
C LEU A 31 -5.26 11.17 -5.47
N PRO A 32 -6.27 10.43 -5.01
CA PRO A 32 -7.60 10.41 -5.65
C PRO A 32 -8.21 11.81 -5.70
N PRO A 33 -9.08 12.10 -6.69
CA PRO A 33 -9.59 13.46 -6.92
C PRO A 33 -10.27 14.12 -5.71
N GLY A 34 -11.07 13.38 -4.92
CA GLY A 34 -11.71 13.88 -3.69
C GLY A 34 -10.68 14.33 -2.65
N TRP A 35 -9.71 13.47 -2.37
CA TRP A 35 -8.60 13.77 -1.47
C TRP A 35 -7.69 14.89 -2.00
N ALA A 36 -7.39 14.92 -3.30
CA ALA A 36 -6.57 15.96 -3.90
C ALA A 36 -7.19 17.35 -3.73
N LYS A 37 -8.52 17.46 -3.89
CA LYS A 37 -9.25 18.72 -3.67
C LYS A 37 -9.26 19.12 -2.19
N ALA A 38 -9.54 18.20 -1.28
CA ALA A 38 -9.62 18.50 0.15
C ALA A 38 -8.26 18.85 0.77
N LEU A 39 -7.17 18.32 0.23
CA LEU A 39 -5.80 18.52 0.72
C LEU A 39 -4.99 19.51 -0.13
N GLU A 40 -5.63 20.30 -1.00
CA GLU A 40 -4.94 21.18 -1.95
C GLU A 40 -3.98 22.16 -1.26
N GLU A 41 -4.42 22.81 -0.19
CA GLU A 41 -3.61 23.75 0.59
C GLU A 41 -2.42 23.05 1.27
N GLU A 42 -2.64 21.87 1.85
CA GLU A 42 -1.58 21.10 2.51
C GLU A 42 -0.52 20.63 1.50
N VAL A 43 -0.95 20.09 0.35
CA VAL A 43 -0.06 19.61 -0.70
C VAL A 43 0.75 20.76 -1.34
N ALA A 44 0.18 21.97 -1.42
CA ALA A 44 0.87 23.16 -1.92
C ALA A 44 1.86 23.77 -0.90
N SER A 45 1.82 23.36 0.36
CA SER A 45 2.63 23.95 1.43
C SER A 45 4.13 23.67 1.32
N ASP A 46 4.95 24.57 1.89
CA ASP A 46 6.40 24.33 2.03
C ASP A 46 6.71 23.11 2.88
N ARG A 47 5.91 22.87 3.90
CA ARG A 47 6.02 21.73 4.78
C ARG A 47 5.88 20.42 4.02
N HIS A 48 4.87 20.31 3.15
CA HIS A 48 4.68 19.13 2.33
C HIS A 48 5.83 18.92 1.32
N ARG A 49 6.37 20.02 0.73
CA ARG A 49 7.56 19.92 -0.12
C ARG A 49 8.79 19.41 0.64
N GLN A 50 8.99 19.87 1.88
CA GLN A 50 10.08 19.39 2.74
C GLN A 50 9.92 17.93 3.12
N LEU A 51 8.69 17.49 3.45
CA LEU A 51 8.36 16.10 3.72
C LEU A 51 8.69 15.19 2.53
N ARG A 52 8.29 15.58 1.33
CA ARG A 52 8.60 14.82 0.10
C ARG A 52 10.11 14.68 -0.11
N ALA A 53 10.84 15.78 0.01
CA ALA A 53 12.29 15.78 -0.12
C ALA A 53 12.98 14.90 0.95
N PHE A 54 12.46 14.90 2.19
CA PHE A 54 12.92 14.01 3.25
C PHE A 54 12.73 12.55 2.89
N VAL A 55 11.50 12.16 2.49
CA VAL A 55 11.18 10.76 2.14
C VAL A 55 12.03 10.27 0.97
N GLU A 56 12.22 11.11 -0.05
CA GLU A 56 13.07 10.80 -1.21
C GLU A 56 14.54 10.58 -0.78
N ALA A 57 15.08 11.46 0.07
CA ALA A 57 16.42 11.32 0.60
C ALA A 57 16.60 10.06 1.47
N GLU A 58 15.56 9.69 2.23
CA GLU A 58 15.55 8.46 3.02
C GLU A 58 15.55 7.21 2.14
N ARG A 59 14.72 7.18 1.10
CA ARG A 59 14.66 6.07 0.14
C ARG A 59 15.94 5.89 -0.65
N ALA A 60 16.68 6.98 -0.90
CA ALA A 60 17.98 6.93 -1.58
C ALA A 60 19.08 6.26 -0.73
N LYS A 61 18.94 6.22 0.60
CA LYS A 61 19.95 5.77 1.55
C LYS A 61 19.56 4.51 2.32
N HIS A 62 18.27 4.27 2.48
CA HIS A 62 17.72 3.24 3.35
C HIS A 62 16.59 2.49 2.67
N GLU A 63 16.36 1.26 3.13
CA GLU A 63 15.12 0.54 2.82
C GLU A 63 14.00 1.15 3.66
N VAL A 64 13.01 1.75 3.00
CA VAL A 64 11.89 2.47 3.61
C VAL A 64 10.57 1.77 3.28
N TYR A 65 9.76 1.55 4.29
CA TYR A 65 8.43 0.95 4.18
C TYR A 65 7.32 1.99 4.37
N PRO A 66 6.15 1.78 3.74
CA PRO A 66 5.87 0.82 2.68
C PRO A 66 6.63 1.16 1.38
N PRO A 67 6.60 0.29 0.34
CA PRO A 67 7.12 0.62 -0.98
C PRO A 67 6.47 1.91 -1.54
N PRO A 68 7.17 2.68 -2.42
CA PRO A 68 6.67 3.97 -2.92
C PRO A 68 5.22 3.93 -3.43
N GLY A 69 4.86 2.89 -4.19
CA GLY A 69 3.49 2.71 -4.69
C GLY A 69 2.41 2.53 -3.62
N ASP A 70 2.79 2.27 -2.37
CA ASP A 70 1.87 1.99 -1.26
C ASP A 70 1.84 3.11 -0.21
N THR A 71 2.65 4.16 -0.30
CA THR A 71 2.75 5.23 0.72
C THR A 71 1.39 5.86 1.04
N LEU A 72 0.59 6.18 0.02
CA LEU A 72 -0.75 6.76 0.18
C LEU A 72 -1.87 5.73 -0.09
N ALA A 73 -1.62 4.44 0.14
CA ALA A 73 -2.61 3.39 -0.16
C ALA A 73 -3.89 3.54 0.66
N ALA A 74 -3.84 4.03 1.89
CA ALA A 74 -5.03 4.28 2.71
C ALA A 74 -6.01 5.25 2.02
N LEU A 75 -5.50 6.35 1.45
CA LEU A 75 -6.32 7.33 0.74
C LEU A 75 -6.83 6.83 -0.62
N ARG A 76 -6.14 5.86 -1.22
CA ARG A 76 -6.60 5.21 -2.46
C ARG A 76 -7.57 4.07 -2.23
N ALA A 77 -7.64 3.54 -1.02
CA ALA A 77 -8.49 2.40 -0.68
C ALA A 77 -9.94 2.80 -0.38
N VAL A 78 -10.18 4.05 -0.01
CA VAL A 78 -11.51 4.61 0.26
C VAL A 78 -11.58 6.06 -0.22
N ASP A 79 -12.62 6.39 -0.98
CA ASP A 79 -12.88 7.77 -1.40
C ASP A 79 -13.32 8.62 -0.19
N LEU A 80 -12.97 9.91 -0.18
CA LEU A 80 -13.28 10.81 0.94
C LEU A 80 -14.75 10.78 1.34
N ASP A 81 -15.65 10.86 0.38
CA ASP A 81 -17.10 10.88 0.61
C ASP A 81 -17.67 9.55 1.14
N ASN A 82 -16.87 8.48 1.10
CA ASN A 82 -17.25 7.14 1.54
C ASN A 82 -16.60 6.76 2.89
N VAL A 83 -15.88 7.68 3.52
CA VAL A 83 -15.27 7.41 4.84
C VAL A 83 -16.34 7.41 5.93
N GLU A 84 -16.54 6.27 6.58
CA GLU A 84 -17.48 6.09 7.70
C GLU A 84 -16.74 6.07 9.04
N VAL A 85 -15.52 5.51 9.07
CA VAL A 85 -14.72 5.34 10.28
C VAL A 85 -13.25 5.60 9.97
N VAL A 86 -12.56 6.29 10.88
CA VAL A 86 -11.10 6.47 10.82
C VAL A 86 -10.44 5.67 11.93
N ILE A 87 -9.53 4.77 11.56
CA ILE A 87 -8.64 4.09 12.51
C ILE A 87 -7.23 4.64 12.32
N VAL A 88 -6.66 5.22 13.38
CA VAL A 88 -5.33 5.81 13.34
C VAL A 88 -4.33 4.91 14.04
N GLY A 89 -3.35 4.41 13.28
CA GLY A 89 -2.15 3.75 13.79
C GLY A 89 -1.03 4.75 14.03
N GLN A 90 0.10 4.30 14.55
CA GLN A 90 1.26 5.13 14.84
C GLN A 90 2.11 5.34 13.58
N ASP A 91 2.85 4.33 13.17
CA ASP A 91 3.71 4.27 11.99
C ASP A 91 3.58 2.90 11.31
N PRO A 92 4.09 2.71 10.09
CA PRO A 92 3.99 1.43 9.41
C PRO A 92 4.81 0.34 10.14
N TYR A 93 4.40 -0.90 9.96
CA TYR A 93 5.26 -2.02 10.35
C TYR A 93 6.63 -1.90 9.67
N HIS A 94 7.69 -2.06 10.44
CA HIS A 94 9.07 -1.88 9.97
C HIS A 94 9.78 -3.19 9.58
N GLY A 95 9.07 -4.33 9.63
CA GLY A 95 9.56 -5.63 9.17
C GLY A 95 9.35 -5.85 7.68
N PRO A 96 10.22 -6.65 7.03
CA PRO A 96 10.07 -6.99 5.62
C PRO A 96 8.72 -7.63 5.31
N GLY A 97 8.09 -7.24 4.20
CA GLY A 97 6.83 -7.83 3.72
C GLY A 97 5.57 -7.49 4.53
N GLN A 98 5.67 -6.63 5.55
CA GLN A 98 4.54 -6.30 6.42
C GLN A 98 3.74 -5.10 5.92
N ALA A 99 4.37 -3.91 5.85
CA ALA A 99 3.68 -2.67 5.53
C ALA A 99 3.29 -2.57 4.06
N HIS A 100 2.05 -2.17 3.81
CA HIS A 100 1.52 -1.91 2.47
C HIS A 100 0.60 -0.67 2.41
N GLY A 101 0.78 0.27 3.36
CA GLY A 101 0.12 1.56 3.40
C GLY A 101 -1.23 1.62 4.09
N LEU A 102 -1.74 0.51 4.63
CA LEU A 102 -2.91 0.46 5.50
C LEU A 102 -2.47 0.14 6.93
N CYS A 103 -2.88 0.94 7.92
CA CYS A 103 -2.50 0.68 9.31
C CYS A 103 -3.01 -0.68 9.78
N PHE A 104 -2.21 -1.37 10.60
CA PHE A 104 -2.46 -2.72 11.16
C PHE A 104 -2.59 -3.84 10.13
N SER A 105 -2.61 -3.58 8.83
CA SER A 105 -2.84 -4.57 7.78
C SER A 105 -1.56 -5.20 7.25
N VAL A 106 -1.64 -6.48 6.86
CA VAL A 106 -0.59 -7.25 6.17
C VAL A 106 -1.23 -8.02 5.03
N ARG A 107 -0.75 -7.83 3.79
CA ARG A 107 -1.33 -8.50 2.60
C ARG A 107 -1.16 -10.01 2.61
N ASP A 108 -0.03 -10.49 3.13
CA ASP A 108 0.33 -11.91 3.07
C ASP A 108 1.14 -12.33 4.30
N LEU A 109 0.49 -13.02 5.21
CA LEU A 109 1.11 -13.51 6.46
C LEU A 109 2.12 -14.65 6.22
N SER A 110 2.15 -15.26 5.03
CA SER A 110 3.14 -16.28 4.70
C SER A 110 4.53 -15.70 4.42
N THR A 111 4.61 -14.40 4.14
CA THR A 111 5.86 -13.72 3.75
C THR A 111 6.53 -12.97 4.90
N CYS A 112 5.91 -12.90 6.08
CA CYS A 112 6.41 -12.10 7.19
C CYS A 112 6.05 -12.68 8.55
N ILE A 113 6.67 -12.14 9.61
CA ILE A 113 6.26 -12.43 10.99
C ILE A 113 4.92 -11.76 11.26
N PHE A 114 3.95 -12.54 11.74
CA PHE A 114 2.61 -12.04 12.08
C PHE A 114 2.69 -10.99 13.20
N PRO A 115 2.36 -9.70 12.93
CA PRO A 115 2.47 -8.65 13.92
C PRO A 115 1.56 -8.87 15.14
N PRO A 116 2.05 -8.68 16.36
CA PRO A 116 1.24 -8.87 17.58
C PRO A 116 0.02 -7.95 17.66
N SER A 117 0.13 -6.70 17.20
CA SER A 117 -0.99 -5.75 17.16
C SER A 117 -2.12 -6.23 16.24
N LEU A 118 -1.79 -6.67 15.02
CA LEU A 118 -2.77 -7.23 14.09
C LEU A 118 -3.46 -8.48 14.68
N ARG A 119 -2.68 -9.36 15.32
CA ARG A 119 -3.25 -10.55 15.99
C ARG A 119 -4.27 -10.17 17.05
N ASN A 120 -4.00 -9.11 17.83
CA ASN A 120 -4.94 -8.63 18.85
C ASN A 120 -6.21 -8.04 18.22
N VAL A 121 -6.06 -7.23 17.14
CA VAL A 121 -7.20 -6.68 16.38
C VAL A 121 -8.10 -7.80 15.85
N LEU A 122 -7.53 -8.78 15.15
CA LEU A 122 -8.31 -9.89 14.58
C LEU A 122 -8.98 -10.76 15.66
N ARG A 123 -8.27 -11.01 16.77
CA ARG A 123 -8.84 -11.76 17.89
C ARG A 123 -10.02 -11.03 18.52
N GLU A 124 -9.94 -9.73 18.71
CA GLU A 124 -11.04 -8.96 19.28
C GLU A 124 -12.22 -8.88 18.31
N ALA A 125 -11.95 -8.58 17.04
CA ALA A 125 -12.99 -8.53 16.01
C ALA A 125 -13.76 -9.88 15.90
N SER A 126 -13.06 -11.01 15.95
CA SER A 126 -13.69 -12.33 15.91
C SER A 126 -14.52 -12.69 17.16
N ARG A 127 -14.26 -12.03 18.31
CA ARG A 127 -15.01 -12.25 19.55
C ARG A 127 -16.26 -11.38 19.66
N THR A 128 -16.24 -10.21 19.02
CA THR A 128 -17.27 -9.17 19.19
C THR A 128 -18.20 -9.06 17.99
N THR A 129 -17.88 -9.72 16.88
CA THR A 129 -18.70 -9.70 15.65
C THR A 129 -19.29 -11.08 15.43
N GLU A 130 -20.62 -11.18 15.42
CA GLU A 130 -21.33 -12.40 15.00
C GLU A 130 -20.97 -12.68 13.53
N ASP A 131 -20.80 -13.95 13.21
CA ASP A 131 -20.46 -14.41 11.85
C ASP A 131 -19.20 -13.74 11.27
N TRP A 132 -18.16 -13.51 12.08
CA TRP A 132 -16.87 -12.98 11.64
C TRP A 132 -16.35 -13.74 10.40
N PRO A 133 -16.27 -13.09 9.23
CA PRO A 133 -15.88 -13.76 7.99
C PRO A 133 -14.36 -13.96 7.97
N GLU A 134 -13.87 -15.07 8.50
CA GLU A 134 -12.48 -15.43 8.29
C GLU A 134 -12.19 -15.62 6.80
N HIS A 135 -11.06 -15.04 6.35
CA HIS A 135 -10.61 -15.30 4.99
C HIS A 135 -10.28 -16.80 4.83
N PRO A 136 -10.77 -17.48 3.76
CA PRO A 136 -10.56 -18.92 3.55
C PRO A 136 -9.08 -19.28 3.46
N ASP A 137 -8.25 -18.38 2.89
CA ASP A 137 -6.79 -18.51 2.86
C ASP A 137 -6.20 -17.93 4.16
N PRO A 138 -5.55 -18.74 5.02
CA PRO A 138 -4.92 -18.27 6.25
C PRO A 138 -3.86 -17.16 6.02
N ALA A 139 -3.15 -17.21 4.88
CA ALA A 139 -2.14 -16.21 4.53
C ALA A 139 -2.75 -14.81 4.33
N LYS A 140 -4.00 -14.72 3.91
CA LYS A 140 -4.72 -13.48 3.63
C LYS A 140 -5.54 -12.95 4.81
N ARG A 141 -5.60 -13.65 5.92
CA ARG A 141 -6.38 -13.22 7.10
C ARG A 141 -5.92 -11.90 7.69
N GLY A 142 -4.68 -11.48 7.41
CA GLY A 142 -4.12 -10.20 7.83
C GLY A 142 -4.43 -9.02 6.92
N ASP A 143 -5.03 -9.25 5.76
CA ASP A 143 -5.34 -8.19 4.78
C ASP A 143 -6.68 -7.52 5.12
N LEU A 144 -6.60 -6.30 5.65
CA LEU A 144 -7.76 -5.48 6.03
C LEU A 144 -8.28 -4.59 4.88
N SER A 145 -7.81 -4.78 3.64
CA SER A 145 -8.22 -3.94 2.49
C SER A 145 -9.73 -3.92 2.28
N ARG A 146 -10.45 -5.01 2.63
CA ARG A 146 -11.91 -5.05 2.55
C ARG A 146 -12.60 -4.09 3.53
N TRP A 147 -11.99 -3.80 4.68
CA TRP A 147 -12.55 -2.81 5.61
C TRP A 147 -12.56 -1.42 4.96
N ALA A 148 -11.49 -1.07 4.24
CA ALA A 148 -11.45 0.18 3.50
C ALA A 148 -12.42 0.17 2.30
N SER A 149 -12.27 -0.79 1.38
CA SER A 149 -12.96 -0.77 0.10
C SER A 149 -14.47 -1.07 0.17
N SER A 150 -14.93 -1.79 1.21
CA SER A 150 -16.33 -2.25 1.32
C SER A 150 -17.08 -1.71 2.52
N GLN A 151 -16.38 -1.17 3.52
CA GLN A 151 -16.98 -0.71 4.78
C GLN A 151 -16.61 0.74 5.12
N GLY A 152 -15.93 1.45 4.23
CA GLY A 152 -15.59 2.85 4.44
C GLY A 152 -14.62 3.13 5.60
N VAL A 153 -13.76 2.16 5.98
CA VAL A 153 -12.80 2.33 7.06
C VAL A 153 -11.51 2.92 6.53
N LEU A 154 -11.20 4.16 6.87
CA LEU A 154 -9.89 4.76 6.59
C LEU A 154 -8.83 4.21 7.58
N LEU A 155 -7.97 3.33 7.09
CA LEU A 155 -6.90 2.68 7.87
C LEU A 155 -5.61 3.52 7.75
N LEU A 156 -5.50 4.59 8.51
CA LEU A 156 -4.45 5.60 8.41
C LEU A 156 -3.39 5.42 9.52
N ASN A 157 -2.09 5.57 9.21
CA ASN A 157 -1.08 5.82 10.24
C ASN A 157 -0.87 7.33 10.42
N SER A 158 -0.44 7.77 11.61
CA SER A 158 -0.04 9.15 11.84
C SER A 158 1.24 9.50 11.05
N VAL A 159 2.17 8.55 10.93
CA VAL A 159 3.39 8.63 10.11
C VAL A 159 3.29 7.59 9.00
N LEU A 160 3.42 7.98 7.72
CA LEU A 160 3.13 7.07 6.61
C LEU A 160 4.35 6.31 6.07
N THR A 161 5.56 6.60 6.55
CA THR A 161 6.78 5.89 6.16
C THR A 161 7.67 5.59 7.35
N VAL A 162 8.52 4.56 7.24
CA VAL A 162 9.45 4.14 8.29
C VAL A 162 10.67 3.45 7.70
N ARG A 163 11.87 3.57 8.29
CA ARG A 163 13.03 2.76 7.91
C ARG A 163 12.84 1.31 8.36
N ARG A 164 13.35 0.39 7.56
CA ARG A 164 13.43 -1.01 7.93
C ARG A 164 14.09 -1.18 9.31
N GLY A 165 13.43 -1.91 10.19
CA GLY A 165 13.92 -2.24 11.52
C GLY A 165 13.96 -1.10 12.54
N ALA A 166 13.52 0.12 12.19
CA ALA A 166 13.64 1.31 13.04
C ALA A 166 12.30 2.01 13.24
N ALA A 167 11.49 1.51 14.17
CA ALA A 167 10.21 2.14 14.54
C ALA A 167 10.40 3.63 14.85
N ASN A 168 9.40 4.46 14.51
CA ASN A 168 9.40 5.91 14.70
C ASN A 168 10.51 6.69 13.97
N SER A 169 11.27 6.07 13.09
CA SER A 169 12.40 6.73 12.41
C SER A 169 12.02 7.94 11.56
N HIS A 170 10.78 8.06 11.14
CA HIS A 170 10.24 9.19 10.36
C HIS A 170 9.25 10.07 11.14
N ALA A 171 9.14 9.89 12.46
CA ALA A 171 8.34 10.76 13.30
C ALA A 171 8.89 12.21 13.31
N ASN A 172 8.00 13.19 13.42
CA ASN A 172 8.34 14.62 13.45
C ASN A 172 9.04 15.14 12.18
N GLN A 173 8.82 14.47 11.04
CA GLN A 173 9.36 14.89 9.74
C GLN A 173 8.30 15.54 8.84
N GLY A 174 7.09 15.75 9.35
CA GLY A 174 5.99 16.42 8.64
C GLY A 174 4.80 15.53 8.30
N TRP A 175 4.92 14.21 8.51
CA TRP A 175 3.80 13.28 8.27
C TRP A 175 2.60 13.59 9.14
N GLU A 176 2.82 13.88 10.43
CA GLU A 176 1.76 14.15 11.40
C GLU A 176 0.89 15.34 10.96
N ALA A 177 1.51 16.38 10.41
CA ALA A 177 0.77 17.53 9.91
C ALA A 177 -0.04 17.21 8.64
N PHE A 178 0.50 16.37 7.74
CA PHE A 178 -0.22 15.88 6.58
C PHE A 178 -1.42 15.01 6.98
N THR A 179 -1.22 14.05 7.88
CA THR A 179 -2.28 13.15 8.35
C THR A 179 -3.31 13.85 9.22
N ASP A 180 -2.93 14.88 9.98
CA ASP A 180 -3.87 15.78 10.65
C ASP A 180 -4.78 16.52 9.67
N ALA A 181 -4.24 16.97 8.53
CA ALA A 181 -5.05 17.55 7.46
C ALA A 181 -6.02 16.53 6.85
N VAL A 182 -5.56 15.29 6.64
CA VAL A 182 -6.43 14.18 6.18
C VAL A 182 -7.60 13.94 7.13
N VAL A 183 -7.37 13.92 8.44
CA VAL A 183 -8.43 13.67 9.44
C VAL A 183 -9.40 14.84 9.56
N LYS A 184 -8.96 16.05 9.21
CA LYS A 184 -9.82 17.26 9.23
C LYS A 184 -10.67 17.45 7.98
N ALA A 185 -10.31 16.78 6.90
CA ALA A 185 -11.02 16.85 5.62
C ALA A 185 -12.38 16.17 5.67
#